data_6d5318738f8e393e81bb52de28032bd0
#
_entry.id   6d5318738f8e393e81bb52de28032bd0
#
_cell.length_a   1.000
_cell.length_b   1.000
_cell.length_c   1.000
_cell.angle_alpha   90.00
_cell.angle_beta   90.00
_cell.angle_gamma   90.00
#
_symmetry.space_group_name_H-M   'P 1'
#
loop_
_entity.id
_entity.type
_entity.pdbx_description
1 polymer ?
#
loop_
_entity_poly.entity_id
_entity_poly.type
_entity_poly.pdbx_seq_one_letter_code
_entity_poly.pdbx_strand_id
1 'polypeptide(L)'
;MTSDDVTPVISSARERILTAAYELFSRRGIRAVGTDEVIVRAGVARATLYRHFPTKDALVLAVLQRREEVWTHGLIEEQSFQRGSTPEEQLLAIFDVLHDWFQSRDGYEGCSFINVLLELGADHPAGQACIAHIDHVRDIVRRRAVAAGLTDVEEFASSWHILMKGAMILAVVGDLDAARRARKMGLSLIEEHRPVEPIDIGEAVG
;
A
#
# COMPACT_ATOMS: atom_id res chain seq x y z
N MET A 1 -34.17 26.88 -0.02
CA MET A 1 -34.13 26.01 1.18
C MET A 1 -34.50 24.62 0.73
N THR A 2 -33.51 23.83 0.40
CA THR A 2 -33.65 22.38 0.15
C THR A 2 -32.58 21.74 1.01
N SER A 3 -33.03 21.11 2.10
CA SER A 3 -32.20 20.31 2.97
C SER A 3 -31.78 19.07 2.18
N ASP A 4 -30.48 18.95 1.86
CA ASP A 4 -29.89 17.69 1.41
C ASP A 4 -29.96 16.72 2.59
N ASP A 5 -30.94 15.84 2.50
CA ASP A 5 -31.13 14.70 3.41
C ASP A 5 -30.04 13.65 3.08
N VAL A 6 -28.85 13.83 3.69
CA VAL A 6 -27.78 12.85 3.64
C VAL A 6 -28.22 11.69 4.53
N THR A 7 -28.98 10.78 3.96
CA THR A 7 -29.28 9.48 4.59
C THR A 7 -27.96 8.80 4.94
N PRO A 8 -27.64 8.52 6.22
CA PRO A 8 -26.44 7.84 6.58
C PRO A 8 -26.43 6.45 5.90
N VAL A 9 -25.45 6.20 5.03
CA VAL A 9 -25.24 4.90 4.44
C VAL A 9 -24.98 3.92 5.60
N ILE A 10 -26.01 3.12 5.94
CA ILE A 10 -25.90 2.11 7.00
C ILE A 10 -24.89 1.08 6.52
N SER A 11 -23.67 1.18 7.02
CA SER A 11 -22.60 0.23 6.73
C SER A 11 -23.05 -1.19 7.08
N SER A 12 -22.86 -2.14 6.16
CA SER A 12 -23.23 -3.54 6.38
C SER A 12 -22.54 -4.10 7.64
N ALA A 13 -23.12 -5.12 8.26
CA ALA A 13 -22.48 -5.78 9.40
C ALA A 13 -21.08 -6.28 9.06
N ARG A 14 -20.86 -6.77 7.83
CA ARG A 14 -19.56 -7.19 7.34
C ARG A 14 -18.55 -6.03 7.32
N GLU A 15 -18.95 -4.88 6.81
CA GLU A 15 -18.09 -3.68 6.77
C GLU A 15 -17.75 -3.15 8.16
N ARG A 16 -18.71 -3.13 9.09
CA ARG A 16 -18.43 -2.74 10.48
C ARG A 16 -17.43 -3.68 11.14
N ILE A 17 -17.55 -4.99 10.91
CA ILE A 17 -16.60 -5.98 11.44
C ILE A 17 -15.20 -5.75 10.85
N LEU A 18 -15.07 -5.58 9.53
CA LEU A 18 -13.79 -5.34 8.87
C LEU A 18 -13.12 -4.05 9.34
N THR A 19 -13.90 -2.98 9.51
CA THR A 19 -13.39 -1.69 10.02
C THR A 19 -12.90 -1.83 11.46
N ALA A 20 -13.71 -2.43 12.34
CA ALA A 20 -13.33 -2.65 13.74
C ALA A 20 -12.09 -3.55 13.86
N ALA A 21 -12.03 -4.63 13.07
CA ALA A 21 -10.88 -5.53 13.05
C ALA A 21 -9.61 -4.81 12.56
N TYR A 22 -9.70 -4.02 11.47
CA TYR A 22 -8.58 -3.24 10.97
C TYR A 22 -8.04 -2.27 12.03
N GLU A 23 -8.91 -1.48 12.68
CA GLU A 23 -8.52 -0.53 13.73
C GLU A 23 -7.82 -1.21 14.91
N LEU A 24 -8.30 -2.36 15.33
CA LEU A 24 -7.73 -3.09 16.47
C LEU A 24 -6.41 -3.77 16.08
N PHE A 25 -6.37 -4.45 14.92
CA PHE A 25 -5.19 -5.19 14.47
C PHE A 25 -4.02 -4.27 14.13
N SER A 26 -4.26 -3.12 13.49
CA SER A 26 -3.20 -2.19 13.13
C SER A 26 -2.54 -1.54 14.36
N ARG A 27 -3.30 -1.31 15.44
CA ARG A 27 -2.76 -0.69 16.66
C ARG A 27 -2.11 -1.66 17.64
N ARG A 28 -2.62 -2.88 17.72
CA ARG A 28 -2.26 -3.82 18.80
C ARG A 28 -1.68 -5.13 18.30
N GLY A 29 -1.67 -5.35 17.01
CA GLY A 29 -1.31 -6.62 16.42
C GLY A 29 -2.45 -7.65 16.46
N ILE A 30 -2.32 -8.69 15.62
CA ILE A 30 -3.36 -9.72 15.46
C ILE A 30 -3.43 -10.62 16.69
N ARG A 31 -2.28 -11.03 17.24
CA ARG A 31 -2.23 -11.96 18.38
C ARG A 31 -2.87 -11.39 19.62
N ALA A 32 -2.69 -10.10 19.87
CA ALA A 32 -3.18 -9.41 21.05
C ALA A 32 -4.68 -9.09 21.04
N VAL A 33 -5.36 -9.21 19.89
CA VAL A 33 -6.77 -8.85 19.73
C VAL A 33 -7.63 -10.12 19.63
N GLY A 34 -8.59 -10.28 20.55
CA GLY A 34 -9.59 -11.35 20.51
C GLY A 34 -10.77 -11.02 19.60
N THR A 35 -11.45 -12.05 19.07
CA THR A 35 -12.68 -11.84 18.27
C THR A 35 -13.80 -11.18 19.07
N ASP A 36 -13.84 -11.36 20.40
CA ASP A 36 -14.82 -10.72 21.26
C ASP A 36 -14.67 -9.20 21.31
N GLU A 37 -13.44 -8.68 21.28
CA GLU A 37 -13.18 -7.25 21.18
C GLU A 37 -13.67 -6.68 19.85
N VAL A 38 -13.45 -7.43 18.75
CA VAL A 38 -13.96 -7.04 17.43
C VAL A 38 -15.50 -7.02 17.43
N ILE A 39 -16.17 -8.01 18.04
CA ILE A 39 -17.63 -8.08 18.17
C ILE A 39 -18.16 -6.82 18.87
N VAL A 40 -17.58 -6.49 20.02
CA VAL A 40 -17.96 -5.31 20.81
C VAL A 40 -17.72 -4.02 20.00
N ARG A 41 -16.55 -3.87 19.40
CA ARG A 41 -16.17 -2.67 18.62
C ARG A 41 -17.05 -2.49 17.38
N ALA A 42 -17.43 -3.58 16.71
CA ALA A 42 -18.28 -3.57 15.52
C ALA A 42 -19.78 -3.40 15.83
N GLY A 43 -20.19 -3.56 17.09
CA GLY A 43 -21.60 -3.51 17.50
C GLY A 43 -22.44 -4.60 16.83
N VAL A 44 -21.93 -5.84 16.79
CA VAL A 44 -22.63 -6.97 16.17
C VAL A 44 -22.80 -8.13 17.17
N ALA A 45 -23.76 -9.02 16.89
CA ALA A 45 -23.89 -10.26 17.65
C ALA A 45 -22.75 -11.24 17.30
N ARG A 46 -22.33 -12.09 18.25
CA ARG A 46 -21.33 -13.14 18.03
C ARG A 46 -21.65 -14.02 16.81
N ALA A 47 -22.90 -14.48 16.70
CA ALA A 47 -23.36 -15.29 15.57
C ALA A 47 -23.21 -14.56 14.23
N THR A 48 -23.34 -13.23 14.21
CA THR A 48 -23.16 -12.43 13.00
C THR A 48 -21.69 -12.42 12.56
N LEU A 49 -20.73 -12.25 13.48
CA LEU A 49 -19.32 -12.32 13.15
C LEU A 49 -18.96 -13.68 12.56
N TYR A 50 -19.29 -14.78 13.23
CA TYR A 50 -18.92 -16.13 12.78
C TYR A 50 -19.65 -16.59 11.51
N ARG A 51 -20.82 -16.02 11.20
CA ARG A 51 -21.48 -16.23 9.91
C ARG A 51 -20.70 -15.60 8.75
N HIS A 52 -20.05 -14.45 8.95
CA HIS A 52 -19.25 -13.78 7.93
C HIS A 52 -17.81 -14.29 7.89
N PHE A 53 -17.25 -14.60 9.05
CA PHE A 53 -15.84 -14.99 9.22
C PHE A 53 -15.76 -16.17 10.19
N PRO A 54 -15.76 -17.41 9.67
CA PRO A 54 -15.83 -18.63 10.51
C PRO A 54 -14.66 -18.76 11.50
N THR A 55 -13.51 -18.17 11.17
CA THR A 55 -12.30 -18.19 12.01
C THR A 55 -11.69 -16.79 12.11
N LYS A 56 -10.81 -16.59 13.09
CA LYS A 56 -10.03 -15.35 13.20
C LYS A 56 -9.14 -15.17 11.96
N ASP A 57 -8.55 -16.23 11.45
CA ASP A 57 -7.69 -16.17 10.26
C ASP A 57 -8.49 -15.78 9.02
N ALA A 58 -9.72 -16.26 8.86
CA ALA A 58 -10.61 -15.81 7.79
C ALA A 58 -10.91 -14.30 7.88
N LEU A 59 -11.08 -13.78 9.10
CA LEU A 59 -11.24 -12.34 9.33
C LEU A 59 -9.96 -11.56 8.98
N VAL A 60 -8.80 -12.05 9.40
CA VAL A 60 -7.49 -11.42 9.08
C VAL A 60 -7.27 -11.34 7.58
N LEU A 61 -7.49 -12.45 6.86
CA LEU A 61 -7.37 -12.50 5.40
C LEU A 61 -8.33 -11.50 4.71
N ALA A 62 -9.57 -11.41 5.19
CA ALA A 62 -10.54 -10.47 4.63
C ALA A 62 -10.17 -8.99 4.91
N VAL A 63 -9.56 -8.70 6.06
CA VAL A 63 -9.03 -7.37 6.37
C VAL A 63 -7.86 -7.02 5.44
N LEU A 64 -6.94 -7.95 5.20
CA LEU A 64 -5.82 -7.76 4.27
C LEU A 64 -6.32 -7.55 2.84
N GLN A 65 -7.27 -8.37 2.37
CA GLN A 65 -7.88 -8.20 1.04
C GLN A 65 -8.51 -6.82 0.87
N ARG A 66 -9.34 -6.39 1.84
CA ARG A 66 -9.94 -5.05 1.80
C ARG A 66 -8.88 -3.96 1.80
N ARG A 67 -7.79 -4.15 2.56
CA ARG A 67 -6.67 -3.20 2.60
C ARG A 67 -5.97 -3.12 1.24
N GLU A 68 -5.81 -4.23 0.55
CA GLU A 68 -5.22 -4.28 -0.79
C GLU A 68 -6.09 -3.52 -1.81
N GLU A 69 -7.40 -3.75 -1.80
CA GLU A 69 -8.33 -3.04 -2.68
C GLU A 69 -8.26 -1.51 -2.49
N VAL A 70 -8.29 -1.04 -1.23
CA VAL A 70 -8.31 0.39 -0.93
C VAL A 70 -6.93 1.03 -1.11
N TRP A 71 -5.88 0.37 -0.63
CA TRP A 71 -4.55 0.98 -0.56
C TRP A 71 -3.72 0.70 -1.81
N THR A 72 -3.65 -0.54 -2.27
CA THR A 72 -2.80 -0.89 -3.42
C THR A 72 -3.44 -0.45 -4.71
N HIS A 73 -4.67 -0.87 -4.96
CA HIS A 73 -5.38 -0.49 -6.18
C HIS A 73 -5.82 0.97 -6.14
N GLY A 74 -6.45 1.42 -5.05
CA GLY A 74 -6.97 2.78 -4.97
C GLY A 74 -5.89 3.86 -4.85
N LEU A 75 -4.94 3.70 -3.90
CA LEU A 75 -3.92 4.73 -3.68
C LEU A 75 -2.69 4.53 -4.57
N ILE A 76 -2.04 3.36 -4.52
CA ILE A 76 -0.75 3.19 -5.20
C ILE A 76 -0.92 3.06 -6.71
N GLU A 77 -1.88 2.30 -7.20
CA GLU A 77 -2.04 2.09 -8.62
C GLU A 77 -2.83 3.22 -9.28
N GLU A 78 -4.07 3.48 -8.84
CA GLU A 78 -4.98 4.41 -9.51
C GLU A 78 -4.62 5.88 -9.28
N GLN A 79 -4.49 6.33 -8.01
CA GLN A 79 -4.21 7.76 -7.76
C GLN A 79 -2.85 8.18 -8.30
N SER A 80 -1.80 7.34 -8.22
CA SER A 80 -0.51 7.69 -8.79
C SER A 80 -0.54 7.68 -10.33
N PHE A 81 -1.34 6.81 -10.95
CA PHE A 81 -1.59 6.84 -12.39
C PHE A 81 -2.25 8.15 -12.83
N GLN A 82 -3.27 8.61 -12.10
CA GLN A 82 -3.99 9.84 -12.41
C GLN A 82 -3.16 11.10 -12.22
N ARG A 83 -2.12 11.07 -11.36
CA ARG A 83 -1.27 12.24 -11.05
C ARG A 83 -0.10 12.42 -12.01
N GLY A 84 0.22 11.41 -12.82
CA GLY A 84 1.31 11.47 -13.79
C GLY A 84 0.83 11.30 -15.22
N SER A 85 1.33 12.12 -16.14
CA SER A 85 1.04 12.05 -17.58
C SER A 85 1.94 11.05 -18.30
N THR A 86 3.12 10.77 -17.74
CA THR A 86 4.09 9.81 -18.26
C THR A 86 4.33 8.68 -17.25
N PRO A 87 4.84 7.51 -17.69
CA PRO A 87 5.17 6.41 -16.77
C PRO A 87 6.18 6.84 -15.67
N GLU A 88 7.15 7.67 -15.99
CA GLU A 88 8.12 8.21 -15.00
C GLU A 88 7.40 9.11 -13.96
N GLU A 89 6.52 10.00 -14.41
CA GLU A 89 5.72 10.84 -13.51
C GLU A 89 4.80 9.99 -12.64
N GLN A 90 4.20 8.93 -13.17
CA GLN A 90 3.37 7.98 -12.42
C GLN A 90 4.17 7.22 -11.35
N LEU A 91 5.42 6.86 -11.65
CA LEU A 91 6.33 6.29 -10.66
C LEU A 91 6.57 7.29 -9.52
N LEU A 92 6.98 8.51 -9.82
CA LEU A 92 7.25 9.55 -8.83
C LEU A 92 6.00 9.92 -8.03
N ALA A 93 4.82 9.92 -8.67
CA ALA A 93 3.54 10.20 -8.02
C ALA A 93 3.17 9.18 -6.92
N ILE A 94 3.76 7.98 -6.92
CA ILE A 94 3.62 7.04 -5.79
C ILE A 94 4.08 7.70 -4.48
N PHE A 95 5.20 8.41 -4.50
CA PHE A 95 5.71 9.11 -3.32
C PHE A 95 4.86 10.33 -2.94
N ASP A 96 4.26 11.01 -3.92
CA ASP A 96 3.35 12.11 -3.65
C ASP A 96 2.07 11.59 -2.95
N VAL A 97 1.52 10.45 -3.40
CA VAL A 97 0.40 9.76 -2.74
C VAL A 97 0.78 9.30 -1.32
N LEU A 98 1.99 8.74 -1.14
CA LEU A 98 2.47 8.36 0.19
C LEU A 98 2.62 9.57 1.12
N HIS A 99 3.12 10.70 0.59
CA HIS A 99 3.26 11.93 1.38
C HIS A 99 1.90 12.41 1.88
N ASP A 100 0.89 12.50 1.01
CA ASP A 100 -0.46 12.92 1.39
C ASP A 100 -1.06 11.96 2.44
N TRP A 101 -0.83 10.66 2.27
CA TRP A 101 -1.29 9.67 3.24
C TRP A 101 -0.61 9.83 4.60
N PHE A 102 0.71 10.11 4.66
CA PHE A 102 1.41 10.37 5.92
C PHE A 102 0.89 11.62 6.65
N GLN A 103 0.36 12.59 5.91
CA GLN A 103 -0.24 13.82 6.47
C GLN A 103 -1.70 13.62 6.89
N SER A 104 -2.33 12.47 6.60
CA SER A 104 -3.74 12.26 6.92
C SER A 104 -3.98 12.24 8.43
N ARG A 105 -5.12 12.82 8.86
CA ARG A 105 -5.47 12.99 10.29
C ARG A 105 -5.79 11.69 11.03
N ASP A 106 -6.05 10.61 10.30
CA ASP A 106 -6.49 9.33 10.88
C ASP A 106 -5.36 8.51 11.53
N GLY A 107 -4.17 9.09 11.63
CA GLY A 107 -3.00 8.44 12.21
C GLY A 107 -2.39 7.40 11.27
N TYR A 108 -1.13 7.62 10.92
CA TYR A 108 -0.37 6.66 10.13
C TYR A 108 0.19 5.56 11.03
N GLU A 109 -0.23 4.32 10.85
CA GLU A 109 0.15 3.15 11.68
C GLU A 109 1.14 2.21 10.97
N GLY A 110 1.76 2.67 9.88
CA GLY A 110 2.70 1.84 9.12
C GLY A 110 2.05 0.95 8.08
N CYS A 111 2.84 0.02 7.55
CA CYS A 111 2.39 -0.93 6.55
C CYS A 111 1.77 -2.16 7.23
N SER A 112 0.45 -2.30 7.17
CA SER A 112 -0.27 -3.44 7.75
C SER A 112 0.27 -4.79 7.27
N PHE A 113 0.65 -4.91 5.99
CA PHE A 113 1.17 -6.15 5.42
C PHE A 113 2.53 -6.53 6.01
N ILE A 114 3.43 -5.57 6.19
CA ILE A 114 4.72 -5.81 6.86
C ILE A 114 4.50 -6.20 8.31
N ASN A 115 3.64 -5.49 9.03
CA ASN A 115 3.36 -5.77 10.45
C ASN A 115 2.81 -7.19 10.62
N VAL A 116 1.83 -7.60 9.79
CA VAL A 116 1.24 -8.94 9.82
C VAL A 116 2.27 -10.01 9.45
N LEU A 117 3.10 -9.78 8.42
CA LEU A 117 4.15 -10.73 8.01
C LEU A 117 5.16 -10.95 9.13
N LEU A 118 5.62 -9.90 9.79
CA LEU A 118 6.59 -9.99 10.89
C LEU A 118 5.98 -10.64 12.14
N GLU A 119 4.69 -10.44 12.40
CA GLU A 119 4.00 -10.99 13.56
C GLU A 119 3.68 -12.47 13.40
N LEU A 120 3.14 -12.88 12.24
CA LEU A 120 2.62 -14.24 12.02
C LEU A 120 3.62 -15.17 11.33
N GLY A 121 4.59 -14.62 10.60
CA GLY A 121 5.59 -15.37 9.84
C GLY A 121 5.12 -15.74 8.42
N ALA A 122 6.10 -16.08 7.58
CA ALA A 122 5.89 -16.38 6.16
C ALA A 122 5.07 -17.66 5.92
N ASP A 123 5.13 -18.64 6.82
CA ASP A 123 4.42 -19.90 6.70
C ASP A 123 2.93 -19.80 7.04
N HIS A 124 2.50 -18.72 7.70
CA HIS A 124 1.11 -18.50 8.04
C HIS A 124 0.32 -18.05 6.78
N PRO A 125 -0.95 -18.49 6.59
CA PRO A 125 -1.75 -18.06 5.43
C PRO A 125 -1.83 -16.55 5.24
N ALA A 126 -1.95 -15.78 6.32
CA ALA A 126 -1.91 -14.32 6.26
C ALA A 126 -0.53 -13.78 5.90
N GLY A 127 0.55 -14.46 6.30
CA GLY A 127 1.92 -14.12 5.89
C GLY A 127 2.12 -14.34 4.39
N GLN A 128 1.62 -15.45 3.85
CA GLN A 128 1.63 -15.70 2.40
C GLN A 128 0.86 -14.63 1.62
N ALA A 129 -0.32 -14.22 2.11
CA ALA A 129 -1.08 -13.11 1.51
C ALA A 129 -0.29 -11.80 1.55
N CYS A 130 0.47 -11.53 2.62
CA CYS A 130 1.33 -10.35 2.71
C CYS A 130 2.50 -10.39 1.71
N ILE A 131 3.11 -11.56 1.49
CA ILE A 131 4.16 -11.73 0.49
C ILE A 131 3.61 -11.48 -0.91
N ALA A 132 2.45 -12.08 -1.25
CA ALA A 132 1.79 -11.85 -2.53
C ALA A 132 1.47 -10.36 -2.76
N HIS A 133 1.03 -9.64 -1.73
CA HIS A 133 0.81 -8.20 -1.79
C HIS A 133 2.11 -7.42 -2.06
N ILE A 134 3.21 -7.78 -1.40
CA ILE A 134 4.53 -7.16 -1.63
C ILE A 134 4.96 -7.33 -3.08
N ASP A 135 4.80 -8.54 -3.62
CA ASP A 135 5.09 -8.84 -5.02
C ASP A 135 4.19 -8.07 -5.99
N HIS A 136 2.90 -7.90 -5.66
CA HIS A 136 1.97 -7.13 -6.46
C HIS A 136 2.36 -5.64 -6.54
N VAL A 137 2.71 -5.01 -5.41
CA VAL A 137 3.19 -3.61 -5.42
C VAL A 137 4.46 -3.47 -6.27
N ARG A 138 5.39 -4.42 -6.17
CA ARG A 138 6.60 -4.45 -6.99
C ARG A 138 6.27 -4.62 -8.48
N ASP A 139 5.26 -5.42 -8.81
CA ASP A 139 4.79 -5.60 -10.18
C ASP A 139 4.19 -4.31 -10.79
N ILE A 140 3.48 -3.51 -10.01
CA ILE A 140 3.00 -2.19 -10.45
C ILE A 140 4.19 -1.30 -10.87
N VAL A 141 5.21 -1.24 -10.04
CA VAL A 141 6.43 -0.46 -10.31
C VAL A 141 7.15 -0.99 -11.56
N ARG A 142 7.32 -2.31 -11.66
CA ARG A 142 7.96 -2.97 -12.80
C ARG A 142 7.24 -2.66 -14.13
N ARG A 143 5.92 -2.77 -14.18
CA ARG A 143 5.15 -2.44 -15.38
C ARG A 143 5.35 -1.00 -15.84
N ARG A 144 5.41 -0.06 -14.89
CA ARG A 144 5.67 1.36 -15.20
C ARG A 144 7.10 1.60 -15.65
N ALA A 145 8.08 0.92 -15.05
CA ALA A 145 9.47 0.99 -15.47
C ALA A 145 9.66 0.47 -16.91
N VAL A 146 9.01 -0.66 -17.26
CA VAL A 146 8.96 -1.14 -18.66
C VAL A 146 8.33 -0.12 -19.59
N ALA A 147 7.19 0.46 -19.20
CA ALA A 147 6.51 1.47 -20.01
C ALA A 147 7.32 2.78 -20.16
N ALA A 148 8.19 3.09 -19.20
CA ALA A 148 9.15 4.19 -19.24
C ALA A 148 10.40 3.89 -20.08
N GLY A 149 10.58 2.64 -20.54
CA GLY A 149 11.78 2.22 -21.28
C GLY A 149 13.05 2.13 -20.42
N LEU A 150 12.91 1.94 -19.10
CA LEU A 150 14.05 1.79 -18.19
C LEU A 150 14.73 0.44 -18.37
N THR A 151 16.03 0.39 -18.06
CA THR A 151 16.84 -0.83 -18.07
C THR A 151 16.84 -1.50 -16.69
N ASP A 152 17.28 -2.76 -16.61
CA ASP A 152 17.42 -3.52 -15.36
C ASP A 152 16.17 -3.44 -14.43
N VAL A 153 15.01 -3.63 -15.04
CA VAL A 153 13.68 -3.35 -14.46
C VAL A 153 13.45 -4.08 -13.13
N GLU A 154 13.98 -5.30 -12.95
CA GLU A 154 13.81 -6.07 -11.70
C GLU A 154 14.61 -5.46 -10.56
N GLU A 155 15.83 -4.98 -10.83
CA GLU A 155 16.63 -4.25 -9.85
C GLU A 155 16.00 -2.90 -9.52
N PHE A 156 15.57 -2.17 -10.55
CA PHE A 156 14.83 -0.92 -10.39
C PHE A 156 13.61 -1.10 -9.47
N ALA A 157 12.75 -2.08 -9.77
CA ALA A 157 11.54 -2.31 -9.00
C ALA A 157 11.83 -2.70 -7.54
N SER A 158 12.89 -3.46 -7.31
CA SER A 158 13.33 -3.85 -5.97
C SER A 158 13.86 -2.64 -5.19
N SER A 159 14.71 -1.83 -5.80
CA SER A 159 15.25 -0.59 -5.23
C SER A 159 14.15 0.44 -4.94
N TRP A 160 13.20 0.60 -5.86
CA TRP A 160 12.01 1.45 -5.65
C TRP A 160 11.19 1.01 -4.45
N HIS A 161 10.98 -0.31 -4.31
CA HIS A 161 10.24 -0.87 -3.18
C HIS A 161 10.95 -0.60 -1.84
N ILE A 162 12.28 -0.68 -1.80
CA ILE A 162 13.09 -0.31 -0.62
C ILE A 162 12.85 1.16 -0.25
N LEU A 163 12.87 2.09 -1.22
CA LEU A 163 12.59 3.51 -0.98
C LEU A 163 11.18 3.71 -0.41
N MET A 164 10.17 3.05 -0.98
CA MET A 164 8.80 3.13 -0.47
C MET A 164 8.71 2.65 0.99
N LYS A 165 9.27 1.47 1.30
CA LYS A 165 9.22 0.90 2.65
C LYS A 165 10.04 1.71 3.65
N GLY A 166 11.20 2.22 3.24
CA GLY A 166 12.00 3.15 4.05
C GLY A 166 11.22 4.40 4.42
N ALA A 167 10.55 5.04 3.46
CA ALA A 167 9.71 6.21 3.71
C ALA A 167 8.56 5.90 4.68
N MET A 168 7.91 4.74 4.51
CA MET A 168 6.82 4.31 5.40
C MET A 168 7.30 4.11 6.84
N ILE A 169 8.46 3.50 7.07
CA ILE A 169 9.01 3.30 8.41
C ILE A 169 9.37 4.63 9.07
N LEU A 170 10.01 5.54 8.33
CA LEU A 170 10.37 6.86 8.87
C LEU A 170 9.13 7.69 9.22
N ALA A 171 8.04 7.56 8.47
CA ALA A 171 6.79 8.23 8.80
C ALA A 171 6.17 7.73 10.13
N VAL A 172 6.32 6.43 10.47
CA VAL A 172 5.86 5.88 11.76
C VAL A 172 6.56 6.56 12.94
N VAL A 173 7.85 6.92 12.78
CA VAL A 173 8.62 7.60 13.84
C VAL A 173 8.53 9.14 13.76
N GLY A 174 7.57 9.66 12.99
CA GLY A 174 7.23 11.08 12.95
C GLY A 174 7.85 11.89 11.80
N ASP A 175 8.60 11.27 10.90
CA ASP A 175 9.18 11.94 9.74
C ASP A 175 8.18 11.96 8.55
N LEU A 176 7.24 12.88 8.61
CA LEU A 176 6.19 13.00 7.60
C LEU A 176 6.68 13.46 6.22
N ASP A 177 7.91 13.97 6.12
CA ASP A 177 8.53 14.36 4.84
C ASP A 177 9.40 13.24 4.21
N ALA A 178 9.44 12.05 4.81
CA ALA A 178 10.23 10.92 4.31
C ALA A 178 9.88 10.55 2.85
N ALA A 179 8.60 10.60 2.47
CA ALA A 179 8.18 10.33 1.10
C ALA A 179 8.74 11.35 0.09
N ARG A 180 8.85 12.64 0.45
CA ARG A 180 9.46 13.66 -0.41
C ARG A 180 10.96 13.40 -0.62
N ARG A 181 11.67 12.92 0.39
CA ARG A 181 13.08 12.51 0.25
C ARG A 181 13.22 11.26 -0.62
N ALA A 182 12.38 10.26 -0.38
CA ALA A 182 12.35 9.06 -1.22
C ALA A 182 12.03 9.39 -2.69
N ARG A 183 11.15 10.36 -2.96
CA ARG A 183 10.86 10.86 -4.31
C ARG A 183 12.11 11.42 -5.01
N LYS A 184 12.94 12.19 -4.29
CA LYS A 184 14.21 12.70 -4.86
C LYS A 184 15.17 11.57 -5.19
N MET A 185 15.29 10.57 -4.31
CA MET A 185 16.10 9.38 -4.57
C MET A 185 15.54 8.57 -5.75
N GLY A 186 14.21 8.46 -5.85
CA GLY A 186 13.53 7.81 -6.97
C GLY A 186 13.80 8.49 -8.31
N LEU A 187 13.92 9.82 -8.34
CA LEU A 187 14.30 10.55 -9.54
C LEU A 187 15.71 10.15 -10.00
N SER A 188 16.69 10.11 -9.08
CA SER A 188 18.05 9.67 -9.39
C SER A 188 18.09 8.21 -9.86
N LEU A 189 17.27 7.34 -9.26
CA LEU A 189 17.15 5.95 -9.67
C LEU A 189 16.58 5.81 -11.09
N ILE A 190 15.60 6.64 -11.48
CA ILE A 190 15.09 6.70 -12.85
C ILE A 190 16.21 7.10 -13.81
N GLU A 191 16.97 8.15 -13.48
CA GLU A 191 18.07 8.64 -14.31
C GLU A 191 19.16 7.58 -14.51
N GLU A 192 19.51 6.84 -13.46
CA GLU A 192 20.49 5.75 -13.50
C GLU A 192 20.08 4.60 -14.43
N HIS A 193 18.76 4.33 -14.52
CA HIS A 193 18.23 3.22 -15.32
C HIS A 193 17.75 3.64 -16.71
N ARG A 194 17.97 4.89 -17.12
CA ARG A 194 17.69 5.29 -18.50
C ARG A 194 18.66 4.60 -19.47
N PRO A 195 18.18 4.16 -20.66
CA PRO A 195 19.08 3.66 -21.69
C PRO A 195 20.17 4.69 -22.01
N VAL A 196 21.42 4.24 -22.07
CA VAL A 196 22.50 5.09 -22.59
C VAL A 196 22.29 5.24 -24.09
N GLU A 197 22.05 6.45 -24.57
CA GLU A 197 22.00 6.71 -26.01
C GLU A 197 23.33 6.27 -26.64
N PRO A 198 23.32 5.51 -27.76
CA PRO A 198 24.54 5.18 -28.46
C PRO A 198 25.24 6.50 -28.82
N ILE A 199 26.51 6.65 -28.44
CA ILE A 199 27.32 7.75 -28.88
C ILE A 199 27.38 7.67 -30.42
N ASP A 200 26.75 8.60 -31.09
CA ASP A 200 26.86 8.74 -32.54
C ASP A 200 28.32 9.06 -32.86
N ILE A 201 29.13 8.03 -33.14
CA ILE A 201 30.48 8.19 -33.67
C ILE A 201 30.28 8.51 -35.15
N GLY A 202 29.84 9.77 -35.39
CA GLY A 202 29.72 10.31 -36.74
C GLY A 202 30.97 9.97 -37.52
N GLU A 203 30.77 9.34 -38.69
CA GLU A 203 31.79 8.96 -39.66
C GLU A 203 32.78 10.11 -39.88
N ALA A 204 33.88 10.07 -39.16
CA ALA A 204 35.07 10.80 -39.57
C ALA A 204 35.83 9.96 -40.61
N VAL A 205 35.29 9.89 -41.83
CA VAL A 205 36.00 9.42 -43.02
C VAL A 205 35.92 10.55 -44.04
N GLY A 206 36.97 11.30 -44.12
CA GLY A 206 37.26 12.23 -45.19
C GLY A 206 38.69 12.04 -45.64
#